data_cf35a45b22ab64352cc9a7f19f8a5106
#
_entry.id   cf35a45b22ab64352cc9a7f19f8a5106
#
_cell.length_a   1.000
_cell.length_b   1.000
_cell.length_c   1.000
_cell.angle_alpha   90.00
_cell.angle_beta   90.00
_cell.angle_gamma   90.00
#
_symmetry.space_group_name_H-M   'P 1'
#
loop_
_entity.id
_entity.type
_entity.pdbx_description
1 polymer ?
#
loop_
_entity_poly.entity_id
_entity_poly.type
_entity_poly.pdbx_seq_one_letter_code
_entity_poly.pdbx_strand_id
1 'polypeptide(L)'
;MVINAVFPAITRSSNSIVRIAQKVDERIQTQVSVIYAASELDENGVWQDTDSDTYFDVWVWVKNVGAARILGVDQTDVFFGTEGNFVRVPHANDAGGTYPQWTHAIENGTEWNNTATAKITIHYSTALASDTYTVKIVTPSGAYDSHFFSF
;
A
#
# COMPACT_ATOMS: atom_id res chain seq x y z
N MET A 1 44.60 13.43 -25.73
CA MET A 1 44.80 12.01 -25.50
C MET A 1 43.48 11.35 -25.07
N VAL A 2 43.03 10.40 -25.81
CA VAL A 2 41.68 9.81 -25.68
C VAL A 2 41.50 9.06 -24.36
N ILE A 3 42.51 8.42 -23.82
CA ILE A 3 42.44 7.61 -22.59
C ILE A 3 42.06 8.45 -21.38
N ASN A 4 42.60 9.68 -21.24
CA ASN A 4 42.27 10.55 -20.10
C ASN A 4 40.82 11.07 -20.11
N ALA A 5 40.19 11.13 -21.27
CA ALA A 5 38.76 11.51 -21.37
C ALA A 5 37.82 10.35 -21.09
N VAL A 6 38.23 9.09 -21.38
CA VAL A 6 37.41 7.91 -21.19
C VAL A 6 37.30 7.48 -19.69
N PHE A 7 38.40 7.61 -18.93
CA PHE A 7 38.42 7.21 -17.52
C PHE A 7 37.37 7.92 -16.63
N PRO A 8 37.20 9.25 -16.67
CA PRO A 8 36.18 9.92 -15.88
C PRO A 8 34.75 9.48 -16.27
N ALA A 9 34.49 9.24 -17.55
CA ALA A 9 33.18 8.78 -18.00
C ALA A 9 32.84 7.37 -17.49
N ILE A 10 33.79 6.44 -17.52
CA ILE A 10 33.63 5.09 -17.00
C ILE A 10 33.38 5.10 -15.50
N THR A 11 34.09 5.92 -14.73
CA THR A 11 33.90 6.04 -13.28
C THR A 11 32.49 6.56 -12.94
N ARG A 12 31.99 7.55 -13.65
CA ARG A 12 30.62 8.07 -13.45
C ARG A 12 29.55 7.01 -13.77
N SER A 13 29.72 6.26 -14.83
CA SER A 13 28.81 5.17 -15.20
C SER A 13 28.77 4.07 -14.15
N SER A 14 29.93 3.69 -13.58
CA SER A 14 30.02 2.68 -12.52
C SER A 14 29.29 3.14 -11.25
N ASN A 15 29.43 4.40 -10.84
CA ASN A 15 28.71 4.95 -9.67
C ASN A 15 27.20 4.97 -9.88
N SER A 16 26.72 5.29 -11.06
CA SER A 16 25.29 5.27 -11.41
C SER A 16 24.72 3.85 -11.36
N ILE A 17 25.45 2.86 -11.87
CA ILE A 17 25.06 1.44 -11.84
C ILE A 17 24.96 0.95 -10.39
N VAL A 18 25.89 1.28 -9.53
CA VAL A 18 25.86 0.88 -8.10
C VAL A 18 24.64 1.46 -7.40
N ARG A 19 24.27 2.71 -7.63
CA ARG A 19 23.08 3.33 -7.05
C ARG A 19 21.80 2.66 -7.50
N ILE A 20 21.68 2.31 -8.78
CA ILE A 20 20.53 1.61 -9.33
C ILE A 20 20.42 0.22 -8.71
N ALA A 21 21.53 -0.52 -8.59
CA ALA A 21 21.55 -1.83 -7.98
C ALA A 21 21.11 -1.81 -6.52
N GLN A 22 21.52 -0.81 -5.73
CA GLN A 22 21.09 -0.66 -4.34
C GLN A 22 19.58 -0.43 -4.22
N LYS A 23 18.99 0.40 -5.08
CA LYS A 23 17.54 0.63 -5.10
C LYS A 23 16.76 -0.61 -5.50
N VAL A 24 17.26 -1.39 -6.44
CA VAL A 24 16.65 -2.67 -6.84
C VAL A 24 16.69 -3.67 -5.69
N ASP A 25 17.81 -3.78 -4.98
CA ASP A 25 17.92 -4.64 -3.80
C ASP A 25 16.93 -4.28 -2.70
N GLU A 26 16.75 -3.00 -2.40
CA GLU A 26 15.74 -2.54 -1.43
C GLU A 26 14.33 -2.93 -1.84
N ARG A 27 13.99 -2.81 -3.12
CA ARG A 27 12.68 -3.21 -3.65
C ARG A 27 12.45 -4.71 -3.58
N ILE A 28 13.48 -5.52 -3.86
CA ILE A 28 13.39 -6.98 -3.75
C ILE A 28 13.20 -7.40 -2.29
N GLN A 29 13.86 -6.71 -1.35
CA GLN A 29 13.76 -7.00 0.07
C GLN A 29 12.42 -6.58 0.67
N THR A 30 11.79 -5.54 0.15
CA THR A 30 10.51 -5.04 0.64
C THR A 30 9.48 -5.03 -0.47
N GLN A 31 8.87 -6.17 -0.72
CA GLN A 31 7.79 -6.32 -1.70
C GLN A 31 6.49 -6.65 -1.03
N VAL A 32 5.40 -6.14 -1.58
CA VAL A 32 4.05 -6.38 -1.09
C VAL A 32 3.15 -6.89 -2.20
N SER A 33 2.15 -7.67 -1.81
CA SER A 33 1.12 -8.15 -2.72
C SER A 33 -0.24 -7.96 -2.07
N VAL A 34 -1.15 -7.27 -2.73
CA VAL A 34 -2.55 -7.21 -2.33
C VAL A 34 -3.18 -8.54 -2.70
N ILE A 35 -3.47 -9.36 -1.70
CA ILE A 35 -3.99 -10.72 -1.91
C ILE A 35 -5.50 -10.76 -1.94
N TYR A 36 -6.17 -9.78 -1.34
CA TYR A 36 -7.63 -9.71 -1.31
C TYR A 36 -8.08 -8.30 -0.94
N ALA A 37 -9.21 -7.86 -1.51
CA ALA A 37 -9.88 -6.63 -1.13
C ALA A 37 -11.39 -6.85 -1.17
N ALA A 38 -12.10 -6.31 -0.20
CA ALA A 38 -13.54 -6.44 -0.08
C ALA A 38 -14.12 -5.20 0.60
N SER A 39 -15.34 -4.86 0.23
CA SER A 39 -16.14 -3.84 0.94
C SER A 39 -17.10 -4.52 1.91
N GLU A 40 -17.50 -3.78 2.93
CA GLU A 40 -18.47 -4.21 3.92
C GLU A 40 -19.89 -4.19 3.31
N LEU A 41 -20.40 -5.36 2.93
CA LEU A 41 -21.68 -5.49 2.26
C LEU A 41 -22.65 -6.30 3.14
N ASP A 42 -23.94 -5.96 3.03
CA ASP A 42 -25.00 -6.75 3.63
C ASP A 42 -25.30 -8.02 2.78
N GLU A 43 -26.30 -8.80 3.20
CA GLU A 43 -26.72 -10.03 2.52
C GLU A 43 -27.17 -9.78 1.07
N ASN A 44 -27.60 -8.57 0.75
CA ASN A 44 -28.07 -8.17 -0.58
C ASN A 44 -26.96 -7.54 -1.43
N GLY A 45 -25.72 -7.49 -0.94
CA GLY A 45 -24.63 -6.88 -1.64
C GLY A 45 -24.62 -5.35 -1.58
N VAL A 46 -25.32 -4.74 -0.64
CA VAL A 46 -25.35 -3.31 -0.42
C VAL A 46 -24.35 -2.93 0.65
N TRP A 47 -23.59 -1.87 0.44
CA TRP A 47 -22.63 -1.38 1.42
C TRP A 47 -23.37 -0.88 2.67
N GLN A 48 -23.06 -1.50 3.78
CA GLN A 48 -23.74 -1.24 5.05
C GLN A 48 -22.78 -1.52 6.22
N ASP A 49 -22.94 -0.75 7.29
CA ASP A 49 -22.23 -1.01 8.55
C ASP A 49 -22.76 -2.32 9.17
N THR A 50 -22.00 -3.39 8.99
CA THR A 50 -22.38 -4.74 9.47
C THR A 50 -21.75 -5.09 10.81
N ASP A 51 -20.70 -4.38 11.22
CA ASP A 51 -19.99 -4.62 12.48
C ASP A 51 -20.38 -3.62 13.59
N SER A 52 -21.26 -2.69 13.28
CA SER A 52 -21.78 -1.69 14.23
C SER A 52 -20.73 -0.71 14.76
N ASP A 53 -19.72 -0.41 13.97
CA ASP A 53 -18.69 0.56 14.32
C ASP A 53 -19.04 1.99 13.88
N THR A 54 -20.18 2.19 13.22
CA THR A 54 -20.71 3.44 12.65
C THR A 54 -20.04 3.89 11.35
N TYR A 55 -19.15 3.08 10.79
CA TYR A 55 -18.43 3.38 9.56
C TYR A 55 -18.71 2.32 8.49
N PHE A 56 -18.40 2.66 7.26
CA PHE A 56 -18.47 1.76 6.11
C PHE A 56 -17.04 1.41 5.72
N ASP A 57 -16.70 0.15 5.81
CA ASP A 57 -15.31 -0.30 5.72
C ASP A 57 -14.97 -0.91 4.35
N VAL A 58 -13.74 -0.66 3.93
CA VAL A 58 -13.07 -1.42 2.87
C VAL A 58 -11.91 -2.15 3.52
N TRP A 59 -11.87 -3.46 3.36
CA TRP A 59 -10.79 -4.30 3.88
C TRP A 59 -9.84 -4.69 2.77
N VAL A 60 -8.55 -4.51 3.03
CA VAL A 60 -7.49 -4.84 2.08
C VAL A 60 -6.44 -5.67 2.81
N TRP A 61 -6.22 -6.88 2.34
CA TRP A 61 -5.18 -7.76 2.89
C TRP A 61 -3.95 -7.68 2.02
N VAL A 62 -2.84 -7.27 2.60
CA VAL A 62 -1.57 -7.03 1.92
C VAL A 62 -0.50 -7.91 2.54
N LYS A 63 0.04 -8.82 1.76
CA LYS A 63 1.08 -9.73 2.21
C LYS A 63 2.45 -9.14 1.93
N ASN A 64 3.35 -9.23 2.91
CA ASN A 64 4.76 -8.97 2.70
C ASN A 64 5.39 -10.18 2.01
N VAL A 65 5.66 -10.05 0.73
CA VAL A 65 6.28 -11.10 -0.09
C VAL A 65 7.77 -10.87 -0.32
N GLY A 66 8.33 -9.83 0.29
CA GLY A 66 9.75 -9.54 0.29
C GLY A 66 10.50 -10.29 1.39
N ALA A 67 11.81 -10.19 1.39
CA ALA A 67 12.67 -10.85 2.37
C ALA A 67 12.78 -10.08 3.70
N ALA A 68 12.58 -8.75 3.67
CA ALA A 68 12.76 -7.89 4.83
C ALA A 68 11.42 -7.56 5.51
N ARG A 69 11.49 -7.31 6.81
CA ARG A 69 10.37 -6.76 7.58
C ARG A 69 10.06 -5.34 7.12
N ILE A 70 8.78 -5.01 7.01
CA ILE A 70 8.33 -3.66 6.69
C ILE A 70 8.16 -2.88 7.98
N LEU A 71 8.92 -1.79 8.12
CA LEU A 71 8.87 -0.89 9.27
C LEU A 71 7.98 0.30 8.95
N GLY A 72 7.44 0.93 10.00
CA GLY A 72 6.64 2.14 9.85
C GLY A 72 5.36 1.89 9.08
N VAL A 73 4.59 0.87 9.45
CA VAL A 73 3.35 0.49 8.75
C VAL A 73 2.38 1.67 8.66
N ASP A 74 2.30 2.51 9.68
CA ASP A 74 1.49 3.73 9.71
C ASP A 74 1.96 4.82 8.73
N GLN A 75 3.18 4.70 8.21
CA GLN A 75 3.75 5.58 7.19
C GLN A 75 3.53 5.06 5.77
N THR A 76 2.83 3.96 5.62
CA THR A 76 2.43 3.43 4.30
C THR A 76 1.43 4.37 3.65
N ASP A 77 1.57 4.61 2.36
CA ASP A 77 0.60 5.38 1.59
C ASP A 77 -0.48 4.46 1.05
N VAL A 78 -1.72 4.80 1.35
CA VAL A 78 -2.91 4.09 0.87
C VAL A 78 -3.70 5.01 -0.05
N PHE A 79 -3.88 4.59 -1.29
CA PHE A 79 -4.69 5.30 -2.28
C PHE A 79 -5.93 4.47 -2.59
N PHE A 80 -7.07 5.12 -2.64
CA PHE A 80 -8.34 4.45 -2.90
C PHE A 80 -9.31 5.34 -3.65
N GLY A 81 -10.10 4.75 -4.53
CA GLY A 81 -11.14 5.43 -5.27
C GLY A 81 -11.46 4.73 -6.58
N THR A 82 -12.35 5.35 -7.37
CA THR A 82 -12.65 4.89 -8.73
C THR A 82 -11.49 5.19 -9.67
N GLU A 83 -11.44 4.52 -10.81
CA GLU A 83 -10.43 4.76 -11.84
C GLU A 83 -10.47 6.25 -12.26
N GLY A 84 -9.30 6.90 -12.23
CA GLY A 84 -9.17 8.32 -12.54
C GLY A 84 -9.51 9.27 -11.39
N ASN A 85 -10.08 8.78 -10.29
CA ASN A 85 -10.47 9.59 -9.13
C ASN A 85 -10.00 9.01 -7.78
N PHE A 86 -8.95 8.19 -7.78
CA PHE A 86 -8.43 7.68 -6.52
C PHE A 86 -7.51 8.71 -5.85
N VAL A 87 -7.60 8.81 -4.55
CA VAL A 87 -6.89 9.78 -3.73
C VAL A 87 -6.18 9.08 -2.57
N ARG A 88 -5.16 9.76 -2.03
CA ARG A 88 -4.49 9.28 -0.83
C ARG A 88 -5.44 9.36 0.36
N VAL A 89 -5.55 8.26 1.09
CA VAL A 89 -6.32 8.17 2.34
C VAL A 89 -5.32 8.28 3.51
N PRO A 90 -5.47 9.26 4.43
CA PRO A 90 -4.55 9.38 5.56
C PRO A 90 -4.77 8.25 6.58
N HIS A 91 -3.69 7.86 7.27
CA HIS A 91 -3.80 6.98 8.43
C HIS A 91 -4.56 7.69 9.55
N ALA A 92 -5.24 6.93 10.40
CA ALA A 92 -6.02 7.48 11.51
C ALA A 92 -5.20 8.39 12.44
N ASN A 93 -3.90 8.13 12.59
CA ASN A 93 -2.99 8.97 13.38
C ASN A 93 -2.79 10.37 12.78
N ASP A 94 -2.93 10.51 11.45
CA ASP A 94 -2.68 11.75 10.72
C ASP A 94 -3.98 12.43 10.24
N ALA A 95 -5.10 11.73 10.33
CA ALA A 95 -6.37 12.21 9.76
C ALA A 95 -7.03 13.31 10.59
N GLY A 96 -6.67 13.46 11.86
CA GLY A 96 -7.27 14.48 12.73
C GLY A 96 -8.77 14.32 12.93
N GLY A 97 -9.31 13.11 12.86
CA GLY A 97 -10.75 12.85 12.98
C GLY A 97 -11.53 13.02 11.68
N THR A 98 -10.86 13.25 10.56
CA THR A 98 -11.51 13.32 9.23
C THR A 98 -11.61 11.95 8.58
N TYR A 99 -12.61 11.77 7.71
CA TYR A 99 -12.84 10.53 6.96
C TYR A 99 -12.85 10.83 5.46
N PRO A 100 -12.42 9.87 4.59
CA PRO A 100 -11.92 8.53 4.95
C PRO A 100 -10.56 8.55 5.66
N GLN A 101 -10.33 7.55 6.48
CA GLN A 101 -9.04 7.28 7.12
C GLN A 101 -8.82 5.78 7.16
N TRP A 102 -7.59 5.32 7.34
CA TRP A 102 -7.32 3.90 7.42
C TRP A 102 -6.60 3.53 8.71
N THR A 103 -6.82 2.30 9.13
CA THR A 103 -6.14 1.64 10.23
C THR A 103 -5.53 0.33 9.73
N HIS A 104 -4.68 -0.28 10.53
CA HIS A 104 -4.06 -1.55 10.17
C HIS A 104 -3.98 -2.49 11.36
N ALA A 105 -3.94 -3.78 11.04
CA ALA A 105 -3.63 -4.84 12.00
C ALA A 105 -2.82 -5.90 11.27
N ILE A 106 -1.84 -6.48 11.94
CA ILE A 106 -1.07 -7.59 11.39
C ILE A 106 -1.76 -8.89 11.77
N GLU A 107 -2.10 -9.70 10.79
CA GLU A 107 -2.73 -11.00 11.02
C GLU A 107 -1.76 -11.93 11.76
N ASN A 108 -2.20 -12.47 12.89
CA ASN A 108 -1.44 -13.39 13.71
C ASN A 108 -0.09 -12.85 14.22
N GLY A 109 0.02 -11.53 14.42
CA GLY A 109 1.27 -10.95 14.90
C GLY A 109 1.17 -9.46 15.16
N THR A 110 2.30 -8.86 15.44
CA THR A 110 2.43 -7.41 15.73
C THR A 110 3.38 -6.71 14.74
N GLU A 111 4.15 -7.46 13.98
CA GLU A 111 5.13 -6.95 13.02
C GLU A 111 4.83 -7.48 11.62
N TRP A 112 5.04 -6.63 10.64
CA TRP A 112 4.84 -7.00 9.24
C TRP A 112 6.09 -7.68 8.68
N ASN A 113 6.34 -8.86 9.17
CA ASN A 113 7.47 -9.68 8.79
C ASN A 113 7.28 -10.30 7.40
N ASN A 114 8.34 -10.88 6.87
CA ASN A 114 8.27 -11.72 5.68
C ASN A 114 7.14 -12.75 5.84
N THR A 115 6.33 -12.92 4.81
CA THR A 115 5.13 -13.77 4.74
C THR A 115 3.94 -13.33 5.60
N ALA A 116 4.09 -12.34 6.47
CA ALA A 116 2.99 -11.81 7.25
C ALA A 116 2.05 -10.96 6.40
N THR A 117 0.77 -10.97 6.75
CA THR A 117 -0.26 -10.19 6.09
C THR A 117 -0.74 -9.07 7.00
N ALA A 118 -0.78 -7.86 6.47
CA ALA A 118 -1.42 -6.72 7.11
C ALA A 118 -2.85 -6.60 6.58
N LYS A 119 -3.80 -6.47 7.47
CA LYS A 119 -5.17 -6.09 7.15
C LYS A 119 -5.29 -4.59 7.28
N ILE A 120 -5.52 -3.91 6.18
CA ILE A 120 -5.77 -2.47 6.13
C ILE A 120 -7.27 -2.26 6.05
N THR A 121 -7.82 -1.45 6.93
CA THR A 121 -9.24 -1.10 6.93
C THR A 121 -9.37 0.38 6.62
N ILE A 122 -10.06 0.70 5.52
CA ILE A 122 -10.36 2.08 5.12
C ILE A 122 -11.77 2.39 5.61
N HIS A 123 -11.90 3.38 6.48
CA HIS A 123 -13.17 3.76 7.10
C HIS A 123 -13.76 4.97 6.38
N TYR A 124 -15.01 4.84 5.94
CA TYR A 124 -15.80 5.94 5.37
C TYR A 124 -16.96 6.30 6.29
N SER A 125 -17.27 7.57 6.38
CA SER A 125 -18.45 8.05 7.15
C SER A 125 -19.75 7.87 6.39
N THR A 126 -19.70 7.70 5.07
CA THR A 126 -20.86 7.47 4.20
C THR A 126 -20.58 6.34 3.22
N ALA A 127 -21.60 5.58 2.85
CA ALA A 127 -21.47 4.53 1.87
C ALA A 127 -21.12 5.10 0.48
N LEU A 128 -20.25 4.38 -0.23
CA LEU A 128 -19.91 4.70 -1.62
C LEU A 128 -20.87 4.00 -2.57
N ALA A 129 -20.99 4.53 -3.78
CA ALA A 129 -21.80 3.92 -4.83
C ALA A 129 -21.13 2.63 -5.35
N SER A 130 -21.94 1.70 -5.84
CA SER A 130 -21.43 0.51 -6.54
C SER A 130 -20.67 0.92 -7.78
N ASP A 131 -19.41 0.49 -7.88
CA ASP A 131 -18.51 0.82 -8.98
C ASP A 131 -17.29 -0.11 -8.95
N THR A 132 -16.37 0.08 -9.86
CA THR A 132 -15.05 -0.54 -9.81
C THR A 132 -14.07 0.41 -9.13
N TYR A 133 -13.43 -0.08 -8.07
CA TYR A 133 -12.49 0.69 -7.27
C TYR A 133 -11.08 0.16 -7.42
N THR A 134 -10.12 1.06 -7.28
CA THR A 134 -8.68 0.73 -7.23
C THR A 134 -8.16 1.04 -5.85
N VAL A 135 -7.41 0.11 -5.28
CA VAL A 135 -6.60 0.35 -4.09
C VAL A 135 -5.13 0.22 -4.47
N LYS A 136 -4.31 1.15 -4.03
CA LYS A 136 -2.85 1.11 -4.21
C LYS A 136 -2.17 1.30 -2.87
N ILE A 137 -1.26 0.42 -2.56
CA ILE A 137 -0.49 0.44 -1.31
C ILE A 137 0.97 0.71 -1.68
N VAL A 138 1.58 1.71 -1.04
CA VAL A 138 2.98 2.05 -1.23
C VAL A 138 3.65 2.06 0.14
N THR A 139 4.59 1.14 0.36
CA THR A 139 5.33 1.06 1.64
C THR A 139 6.32 2.22 1.78
N PRO A 140 6.81 2.50 3.00
CA PRO A 140 7.82 3.55 3.20
C PRO A 140 9.10 3.36 2.37
N SER A 141 9.45 2.13 2.03
CA SER A 141 10.59 1.81 1.16
C SER A 141 10.31 2.00 -0.33
N GLY A 142 9.07 2.28 -0.72
CA GLY A 142 8.66 2.49 -2.10
C GLY A 142 8.16 1.24 -2.82
N ALA A 143 8.10 0.08 -2.16
CA ALA A 143 7.45 -1.10 -2.71
C ALA A 143 5.95 -0.87 -2.81
N TYR A 144 5.33 -1.29 -3.90
CA TYR A 144 3.90 -1.05 -4.10
C TYR A 144 3.20 -2.20 -4.81
N ASP A 145 1.89 -2.26 -4.63
CA ASP A 145 0.98 -3.07 -5.41
C ASP A 145 -0.37 -2.36 -5.52
N SER A 146 -1.10 -2.67 -6.55
CA SER A 146 -2.44 -2.15 -6.77
C SER A 146 -3.40 -3.29 -7.11
N HIS A 147 -4.68 -3.10 -6.78
CA HIS A 147 -5.71 -4.11 -6.96
C HIS A 147 -7.02 -3.44 -7.34
N PHE A 148 -7.73 -4.05 -8.29
CA PHE A 148 -9.07 -3.62 -8.69
C PHE A 148 -10.09 -4.55 -8.08
N PHE A 149 -11.19 -4.00 -7.59
CA PHE A 149 -12.35 -4.77 -7.18
C PHE A 149 -13.61 -3.96 -7.36
N SER A 150 -14.74 -4.65 -7.46
CA SER A 150 -16.05 -4.02 -7.64
C SER A 150 -17.07 -4.61 -6.67
N PHE A 151 -18.10 -3.84 -6.39
CA PHE A 151 -19.23 -4.26 -5.57
C PHE A 151 -20.53 -3.61 -6.03
#